data_45f08a3b4449e939782dfe9b37985889
#
_entry.id   45f08a3b4449e939782dfe9b37985889
#
_cell.length_a   1.000
_cell.length_b   1.000
_cell.length_c   1.000
_cell.angle_alpha   90.00
_cell.angle_beta   90.00
_cell.angle_gamma   90.00
#
_symmetry.space_group_name_H-M   'P 1'
#
loop_
_entity.id
_entity.type
_entity.pdbx_description
1 polymer ?
#
loop_
_entity_poly.entity_id
_entity_poly.type
_entity_poly.pdbx_seq_one_letter_code
_entity_poly.pdbx_strand_id
1 'polypeptide(L)'
;EVFGKQKQKNVSNLECIKELFLSYNVTSLCCKAFKRSCLELEKDYLAFSTLNFGEDTLQSVEVFSNSQNIVYCNKCLYNYRVQNGMTYNFKDDYYWQFKQVLLEVKKNSILSKIDDFEYLYSVKLWEIVARAITQSRYNPDYSKEKSIQYLKKIRNDAEVKKYVPNFKKIYKNLKRQYVVLLTLFIKRKYRVLWILLLIRNKIEK
;
A
#
# COMPACT_ATOMS: atom_id res chain seq x y z
N GLU A 1 0.54 9.69 15.62
CA GLU A 1 1.91 10.27 15.76
C GLU A 1 2.92 9.33 15.10
N VAL A 2 3.30 9.63 13.86
CA VAL A 2 4.11 8.74 13.01
C VAL A 2 5.54 8.58 13.55
N PHE A 3 6.19 9.68 13.89
CA PHE A 3 7.57 9.69 14.36
C PHE A 3 7.70 10.17 15.82
N GLY A 4 6.63 10.08 16.62
CA GLY A 4 6.61 10.45 18.03
C GLY A 4 5.83 11.73 18.33
N LYS A 5 5.82 12.12 19.62
CA LYS A 5 4.96 13.21 20.15
C LYS A 5 5.52 14.61 19.94
N GLN A 6 6.76 14.75 19.52
CA GLN A 6 7.39 16.06 19.34
C GLN A 6 6.69 16.84 18.23
N LYS A 7 6.55 18.18 18.41
CA LYS A 7 5.95 19.06 17.41
C LYS A 7 6.71 19.06 16.08
N GLN A 8 8.04 18.96 16.18
CA GLN A 8 8.96 18.82 15.04
C GLN A 8 10.07 17.87 15.41
N LYS A 9 10.50 17.04 14.45
CA LYS A 9 11.58 16.07 14.60
C LYS A 9 12.34 15.94 13.29
N ASN A 10 13.67 15.98 13.35
CA ASN A 10 14.50 15.56 12.23
C ASN A 10 14.40 14.05 12.08
N VAL A 11 14.18 13.59 10.88
CA VAL A 11 14.08 12.16 10.52
C VAL A 11 14.98 11.88 9.34
N SER A 12 15.56 10.68 9.32
CA SER A 12 16.36 10.24 8.19
C SER A 12 15.49 9.81 7.01
N ASN A 13 16.06 9.84 5.81
CA ASN A 13 15.41 9.30 4.61
C ASN A 13 15.06 7.81 4.75
N LEU A 14 15.93 7.01 5.40
CA LEU A 14 15.68 5.59 5.65
C LEU A 14 14.49 5.37 6.61
N GLU A 15 14.36 6.19 7.67
CA GLU A 15 13.18 6.15 8.57
C GLU A 15 11.90 6.45 7.81
N CYS A 16 11.90 7.47 6.94
CA CYS A 16 10.75 7.81 6.12
C CYS A 16 10.36 6.69 5.14
N ILE A 17 11.35 6.07 4.51
CA ILE A 17 11.12 4.95 3.60
C ILE A 17 10.62 3.71 4.34
N LYS A 18 11.19 3.36 5.50
CA LYS A 18 10.69 2.27 6.34
C LYS A 18 9.22 2.50 6.73
N GLU A 19 8.89 3.71 7.18
CA GLU A 19 7.50 4.07 7.53
C GLU A 19 6.55 3.97 6.32
N LEU A 20 7.00 4.34 5.12
CA LEU A 20 6.21 4.21 3.90
C LEU A 20 5.80 2.75 3.61
N PHE A 21 6.66 1.78 3.94
CA PHE A 21 6.35 0.36 3.80
C PHE A 21 5.47 -0.17 4.94
N LEU A 22 5.59 0.37 6.15
CA LEU A 22 4.83 -0.08 7.33
C LEU A 22 3.44 0.55 7.43
N SER A 23 3.26 1.73 6.84
CA SER A 23 1.98 2.46 6.93
C SER A 23 1.68 3.26 5.66
N TYR A 24 0.52 3.93 5.64
CA TYR A 24 0.16 4.92 4.61
C TYR A 24 0.33 6.37 5.07
N ASN A 25 0.81 6.59 6.29
CA ASN A 25 0.85 7.92 6.90
C ASN A 25 1.76 8.90 6.15
N VAL A 26 2.82 8.39 5.54
CA VAL A 26 3.80 9.21 4.79
C VAL A 26 3.77 8.95 3.28
N THR A 27 2.74 8.27 2.77
CA THR A 27 2.65 7.97 1.33
C THR A 27 2.16 9.16 0.54
N SER A 28 1.09 9.84 0.98
CA SER A 28 0.45 10.91 0.22
C SER A 28 1.36 12.12 0.04
N LEU A 29 1.38 12.69 -1.17
CA LEU A 29 2.08 13.93 -1.48
C LEU A 29 1.42 15.16 -0.84
N CYS A 30 0.11 15.11 -0.60
CA CYS A 30 -0.64 16.22 0.01
C CYS A 30 -0.15 16.63 1.40
N CYS A 31 0.56 15.74 2.11
CA CYS A 31 1.12 16.02 3.43
C CYS A 31 2.62 16.37 3.41
N LYS A 32 3.17 16.74 2.25
CA LYS A 32 4.60 17.04 2.07
C LYS A 32 4.83 18.41 1.44
N ALA A 33 5.88 19.07 1.87
CA ALA A 33 6.51 20.16 1.17
C ALA A 33 7.99 19.77 0.94
N PHE A 34 8.48 19.89 -0.27
CA PHE A 34 9.83 19.50 -0.63
C PHE A 34 10.47 20.48 -1.62
N LYS A 35 11.79 20.55 -1.59
CA LYS A 35 12.54 21.39 -2.54
C LYS A 35 12.46 20.76 -3.94
N ARG A 36 12.40 21.60 -4.97
CA ARG A 36 12.42 21.16 -6.38
C ARG A 36 13.62 20.27 -6.70
N SER A 37 14.76 20.52 -6.06
CA SER A 37 15.98 19.71 -6.20
C SER A 37 15.87 18.27 -5.69
N CYS A 38 14.79 17.92 -5.00
CA CYS A 38 14.53 16.53 -4.60
C CYS A 38 13.80 15.74 -5.70
N LEU A 39 13.44 16.36 -6.82
CA LEU A 39 12.79 15.73 -7.95
C LEU A 39 13.79 15.47 -9.08
N GLU A 40 13.65 14.35 -9.75
CA GLU A 40 14.35 14.03 -11.00
C GLU A 40 13.54 14.59 -12.17
N LEU A 41 13.76 15.89 -12.49
CA LEU A 41 12.95 16.62 -13.48
C LEU A 41 13.06 16.04 -14.89
N GLU A 42 14.17 15.40 -15.21
CA GLU A 42 14.42 14.78 -16.52
C GLU A 42 13.89 13.34 -16.63
N LYS A 43 13.32 12.83 -15.54
CA LYS A 43 12.75 11.48 -15.53
C LYS A 43 11.50 11.38 -16.39
N ASP A 44 11.47 10.38 -17.25
CA ASP A 44 10.26 10.07 -18.02
C ASP A 44 9.21 9.40 -17.14
N TYR A 45 8.18 10.16 -16.79
CA TYR A 45 7.03 9.68 -16.02
C TYR A 45 5.91 9.12 -16.91
N LEU A 46 6.02 9.17 -18.25
CA LEU A 46 4.98 8.68 -19.16
C LEU A 46 4.68 7.20 -18.95
N ALA A 47 5.70 6.39 -18.61
CA ALA A 47 5.53 4.98 -18.27
C ALA A 47 4.57 4.73 -17.11
N PHE A 48 4.29 5.74 -16.29
CA PHE A 48 3.40 5.67 -15.12
C PHE A 48 2.12 6.50 -15.30
N SER A 49 1.90 7.10 -16.45
CA SER A 49 0.73 7.97 -16.74
C SER A 49 -0.62 7.25 -16.62
N THR A 50 -0.63 5.93 -16.75
CA THR A 50 -1.82 5.09 -16.62
C THR A 50 -2.10 4.62 -15.19
N LEU A 51 -1.20 4.90 -14.24
CA LEU A 51 -1.40 4.53 -12.84
C LEU A 51 -2.43 5.47 -12.20
N ASN A 52 -3.50 4.87 -11.65
CA ASN A 52 -4.49 5.57 -10.83
C ASN A 52 -4.29 5.28 -9.33
N PHE A 53 -3.35 4.38 -8.98
CA PHE A 53 -3.08 3.95 -7.61
C PHE A 53 -1.60 3.73 -7.39
N GLY A 54 -1.08 4.30 -6.30
CA GLY A 54 0.27 4.06 -5.83
C GLY A 54 1.33 4.99 -6.43
N GLU A 55 0.97 5.89 -7.34
CA GLU A 55 1.85 6.91 -7.92
C GLU A 55 2.49 7.78 -6.85
N ASP A 56 1.73 8.16 -5.82
CA ASP A 56 2.23 8.87 -4.63
C ASP A 56 3.38 8.11 -3.94
N THR A 57 3.37 6.78 -3.98
CA THR A 57 4.43 5.95 -3.40
C THR A 57 5.73 6.09 -4.19
N LEU A 58 5.66 6.05 -5.53
CA LEU A 58 6.83 6.24 -6.40
C LEU A 58 7.49 7.59 -6.14
N GLN A 59 6.69 8.65 -6.18
CA GLN A 59 7.18 10.01 -5.98
C GLN A 59 7.69 10.22 -4.56
N SER A 60 7.03 9.64 -3.54
CA SER A 60 7.49 9.75 -2.15
C SER A 60 8.83 9.05 -1.93
N VAL A 61 9.04 7.87 -2.51
CA VAL A 61 10.36 7.19 -2.43
C VAL A 61 11.44 8.04 -3.08
N GLU A 62 11.18 8.63 -4.26
CA GLU A 62 12.13 9.50 -4.94
C GLU A 62 12.48 10.72 -4.08
N VAL A 63 11.47 11.46 -3.59
CA VAL A 63 11.69 12.63 -2.75
C VAL A 63 12.48 12.28 -1.49
N PHE A 64 12.14 11.17 -0.80
CA PHE A 64 12.88 10.75 0.38
C PHE A 64 14.31 10.31 0.04
N SER A 65 14.51 9.63 -1.08
CA SER A 65 15.84 9.17 -1.51
C SER A 65 16.78 10.35 -1.80
N ASN A 66 16.26 11.42 -2.39
CA ASN A 66 17.03 12.60 -2.79
C ASN A 66 17.11 13.67 -1.69
N SER A 67 16.41 13.48 -0.55
CA SER A 67 16.41 14.43 0.55
C SER A 67 17.56 14.18 1.51
N GLN A 68 18.35 15.22 1.81
CA GLN A 68 19.42 15.16 2.81
C GLN A 68 18.88 15.48 4.22
N ASN A 69 17.93 16.41 4.32
CA ASN A 69 17.36 16.85 5.59
C ASN A 69 15.83 16.78 5.49
N ILE A 70 15.23 15.98 6.37
CA ILE A 70 13.78 15.80 6.45
C ILE A 70 13.32 16.21 7.85
N VAL A 71 12.32 17.08 7.92
CA VAL A 71 11.68 17.49 9.16
C VAL A 71 10.24 17.01 9.17
N TYR A 72 9.92 16.17 10.13
CA TYR A 72 8.54 15.78 10.41
C TYR A 72 7.88 16.87 11.26
N CYS A 73 6.69 17.31 10.81
CA CYS A 73 5.86 18.28 11.54
C CYS A 73 4.57 17.58 12.00
N ASN A 74 4.42 17.44 13.32
CA ASN A 74 3.23 16.81 13.92
C ASN A 74 2.08 17.83 14.06
N LYS A 75 1.60 18.34 12.92
CA LYS A 75 0.46 19.26 12.83
C LYS A 75 -0.45 18.82 11.68
N CYS A 76 -1.75 18.91 11.88
CA CYS A 76 -2.73 18.71 10.81
C CYS A 76 -2.81 19.99 9.96
N LEU A 77 -2.05 20.03 8.86
CA LEU A 77 -1.98 21.17 7.95
C LEU A 77 -2.82 20.99 6.69
N TYR A 78 -3.32 19.78 6.43
CA TYR A 78 -4.10 19.44 5.25
C TYR A 78 -5.42 18.76 5.65
N ASN A 79 -6.53 19.25 5.11
CA ASN A 79 -7.86 18.69 5.31
C ASN A 79 -8.27 17.87 4.09
N TYR A 80 -8.28 16.55 4.23
CA TYR A 80 -8.70 15.65 3.16
C TYR A 80 -10.23 15.52 3.11
N ARG A 81 -10.85 15.85 1.95
CA ARG A 81 -12.28 15.63 1.74
C ARG A 81 -12.56 14.15 1.49
N VAL A 82 -13.38 13.55 2.34
CA VAL A 82 -13.68 12.10 2.29
C VAL A 82 -14.81 11.74 1.31
N GLN A 83 -15.53 12.74 0.77
CA GLN A 83 -16.68 12.49 -0.09
C GLN A 83 -16.27 12.20 -1.55
N ASN A 84 -16.78 11.11 -2.13
CA ASN A 84 -16.68 10.73 -3.55
C ASN A 84 -15.26 10.51 -4.10
N GLY A 85 -14.29 10.15 -3.25
CA GLY A 85 -12.93 9.84 -3.71
C GLY A 85 -12.83 8.51 -4.50
N MET A 86 -11.80 8.38 -5.34
CA MET A 86 -11.47 7.16 -6.10
C MET A 86 -11.34 5.90 -5.23
N THR A 87 -11.06 6.07 -3.94
CA THR A 87 -10.89 5.00 -2.94
C THR A 87 -12.17 4.20 -2.66
N TYR A 88 -13.34 4.74 -2.99
CA TYR A 88 -14.63 4.07 -2.75
C TYR A 88 -15.12 3.24 -3.94
N ASN A 89 -14.49 3.37 -5.10
CA ASN A 89 -14.85 2.61 -6.28
C ASN A 89 -13.95 1.39 -6.41
N PHE A 90 -14.57 0.20 -6.53
CA PHE A 90 -13.83 -1.00 -6.85
C PHE A 90 -13.21 -0.89 -8.24
N LYS A 91 -11.93 -1.22 -8.32
CA LYS A 91 -11.24 -1.41 -9.59
C LYS A 91 -10.50 -2.75 -9.55
N ASP A 92 -10.72 -3.58 -10.53
CA ASP A 92 -10.15 -4.92 -10.62
C ASP A 92 -8.65 -4.93 -10.93
N ASP A 93 -8.12 -3.81 -11.37
CA ASP A 93 -6.71 -3.57 -11.62
C ASP A 93 -5.93 -3.02 -10.39
N TYR A 94 -6.61 -2.68 -9.28
CA TYR A 94 -6.01 -2.11 -8.07
C TYR A 94 -4.75 -2.86 -7.61
N TYR A 95 -4.86 -4.19 -7.46
CA TYR A 95 -3.72 -5.01 -7.05
C TYR A 95 -2.57 -4.93 -8.06
N TRP A 96 -2.88 -4.96 -9.35
CA TRP A 96 -1.88 -4.99 -10.43
C TRP A 96 -1.11 -3.69 -10.53
N GLN A 97 -1.78 -2.56 -10.39
CA GLN A 97 -1.15 -1.24 -10.39
C GLN A 97 -0.21 -1.09 -9.19
N PHE A 98 -0.67 -1.39 -7.97
CA PHE A 98 0.19 -1.34 -6.79
C PHE A 98 1.37 -2.33 -6.86
N LYS A 99 1.17 -3.51 -7.42
CA LYS A 99 2.26 -4.46 -7.66
C LYS A 99 3.31 -3.86 -8.59
N GLN A 100 2.88 -3.23 -9.69
CA GLN A 100 3.79 -2.54 -10.63
C GLN A 100 4.59 -1.46 -9.89
N VAL A 101 3.93 -0.63 -9.07
CA VAL A 101 4.57 0.37 -8.23
C VAL A 101 5.61 -0.25 -7.30
N LEU A 102 5.27 -1.33 -6.57
CA LEU A 102 6.21 -1.99 -5.67
C LEU A 102 7.43 -2.55 -6.39
N LEU A 103 7.24 -3.14 -7.58
CA LEU A 103 8.34 -3.66 -8.39
C LEU A 103 9.25 -2.53 -8.89
N GLU A 104 8.68 -1.39 -9.24
CA GLU A 104 9.46 -0.21 -9.63
C GLU A 104 10.22 0.39 -8.46
N VAL A 105 9.55 0.60 -7.33
CA VAL A 105 10.19 1.06 -6.10
C VAL A 105 11.37 0.17 -5.71
N LYS A 106 11.25 -1.15 -5.87
CA LYS A 106 12.31 -2.11 -5.55
C LYS A 106 13.62 -1.87 -6.32
N LYS A 107 13.58 -1.16 -7.44
CA LYS A 107 14.78 -0.82 -8.23
C LYS A 107 15.58 0.35 -7.64
N ASN A 108 15.01 1.10 -6.70
CA ASN A 108 15.68 2.25 -6.10
C ASN A 108 16.86 1.80 -5.23
N SER A 109 18.04 2.34 -5.50
CA SER A 109 19.30 1.94 -4.84
C SER A 109 19.34 2.20 -3.33
N ILE A 110 18.56 3.16 -2.82
CA ILE A 110 18.50 3.45 -1.38
C ILE A 110 17.99 2.25 -0.57
N LEU A 111 17.18 1.38 -1.20
CA LEU A 111 16.58 0.23 -0.53
C LEU A 111 17.62 -0.84 -0.17
N SER A 112 18.74 -0.89 -0.88
CA SER A 112 19.88 -1.77 -0.52
C SER A 112 20.52 -1.40 0.81
N LYS A 113 20.28 -0.19 1.32
CA LYS A 113 20.76 0.28 2.63
C LYS A 113 19.81 -0.11 3.79
N ILE A 114 18.73 -0.82 3.51
CA ILE A 114 17.74 -1.25 4.49
C ILE A 114 17.91 -2.75 4.73
N ASP A 115 18.49 -3.15 5.84
CA ASP A 115 18.83 -4.55 6.14
C ASP A 115 17.61 -5.49 6.10
N ASP A 116 16.45 -5.03 6.55
CA ASP A 116 15.20 -5.78 6.63
C ASP A 116 14.22 -5.47 5.48
N PHE A 117 14.71 -4.98 4.33
CA PHE A 117 13.87 -4.53 3.22
C PHE A 117 12.89 -5.61 2.71
N GLU A 118 13.32 -6.85 2.55
CA GLU A 118 12.42 -7.95 2.10
C GLU A 118 11.27 -8.20 3.09
N TYR A 119 11.51 -7.99 4.39
CA TYR A 119 10.46 -8.04 5.40
C TYR A 119 9.46 -6.89 5.22
N LEU A 120 9.94 -5.65 5.12
CA LEU A 120 9.11 -4.46 4.90
C LEU A 120 8.31 -4.55 3.61
N TYR A 121 8.95 -4.99 2.54
CA TYR A 121 8.30 -5.24 1.26
C TYR A 121 7.15 -6.26 1.40
N SER A 122 7.38 -7.35 2.13
CA SER A 122 6.34 -8.36 2.36
C SER A 122 5.16 -7.80 3.17
N VAL A 123 5.40 -6.94 4.17
CA VAL A 123 4.34 -6.26 4.92
C VAL A 123 3.48 -5.42 3.98
N LYS A 124 4.12 -4.58 3.13
CA LYS A 124 3.41 -3.72 2.19
C LYS A 124 2.63 -4.51 1.15
N LEU A 125 3.22 -5.55 0.58
CA LEU A 125 2.55 -6.44 -0.37
C LEU A 125 1.27 -7.04 0.23
N TRP A 126 1.36 -7.59 1.45
CA TRP A 126 0.19 -8.19 2.10
C TRP A 126 -0.86 -7.17 2.51
N GLU A 127 -0.47 -5.95 2.85
CA GLU A 127 -1.43 -4.86 3.07
C GLU A 127 -2.18 -4.51 1.77
N ILE A 128 -1.49 -4.43 0.63
CA ILE A 128 -2.09 -4.19 -0.69
C ILE A 128 -3.06 -5.33 -1.04
N VAL A 129 -2.66 -6.58 -0.86
CA VAL A 129 -3.53 -7.75 -1.09
C VAL A 129 -4.78 -7.69 -0.21
N ALA A 130 -4.63 -7.35 1.08
CA ALA A 130 -5.77 -7.23 2.00
C ALA A 130 -6.73 -6.10 1.58
N ARG A 131 -6.20 -4.98 1.10
CA ARG A 131 -7.00 -3.87 0.57
C ARG A 131 -7.73 -4.26 -0.71
N ALA A 132 -7.05 -4.92 -1.65
CA ALA A 132 -7.66 -5.43 -2.87
C ALA A 132 -8.82 -6.38 -2.57
N ILE A 133 -8.63 -7.31 -1.62
CA ILE A 133 -9.69 -8.20 -1.12
C ILE A 133 -10.85 -7.38 -0.52
N THR A 134 -10.54 -6.40 0.32
CA THR A 134 -11.56 -5.59 0.99
C THR A 134 -12.35 -4.72 0.02
N GLN A 135 -11.67 -4.10 -0.95
CA GLN A 135 -12.31 -3.25 -1.96
C GLN A 135 -13.20 -4.04 -2.92
N SER A 136 -12.89 -5.31 -3.15
CA SER A 136 -13.68 -6.16 -4.03
C SER A 136 -15.17 -6.22 -3.65
N ARG A 137 -15.50 -5.95 -2.37
CA ARG A 137 -16.89 -5.86 -1.88
C ARG A 137 -17.71 -4.69 -2.43
N TYR A 138 -17.05 -3.64 -2.92
CA TYR A 138 -17.72 -2.45 -3.45
C TYR A 138 -18.12 -2.56 -4.93
N ASN A 139 -17.83 -3.68 -5.58
CA ASN A 139 -18.21 -3.88 -6.97
C ASN A 139 -19.71 -4.18 -7.07
N PRO A 140 -20.52 -3.34 -7.73
CA PRO A 140 -21.96 -3.57 -7.91
C PRO A 140 -22.27 -4.82 -8.74
N ASP A 141 -21.38 -5.21 -9.66
CA ASP A 141 -21.53 -6.39 -10.53
C ASP A 141 -20.89 -7.65 -9.94
N TYR A 142 -20.68 -7.67 -8.66
CA TYR A 142 -19.85 -8.64 -7.99
C TYR A 142 -20.61 -9.95 -7.74
N SER A 143 -20.75 -10.76 -8.77
CA SER A 143 -21.19 -12.14 -8.57
C SER A 143 -20.15 -12.90 -7.75
N LYS A 144 -20.62 -13.91 -7.03
CA LYS A 144 -19.76 -14.81 -6.25
C LYS A 144 -18.63 -15.41 -7.12
N GLU A 145 -18.94 -15.76 -8.34
CA GLU A 145 -18.02 -16.38 -9.29
C GLU A 145 -16.91 -15.40 -9.70
N LYS A 146 -17.26 -14.18 -10.07
CA LYS A 146 -16.30 -13.12 -10.42
C LYS A 146 -15.38 -12.81 -9.25
N SER A 147 -15.94 -12.72 -8.02
CA SER A 147 -15.18 -12.53 -6.78
C SER A 147 -14.13 -13.61 -6.59
N ILE A 148 -14.56 -14.86 -6.65
CA ILE A 148 -13.65 -16.00 -6.45
C ILE A 148 -12.59 -16.05 -7.54
N GLN A 149 -12.94 -15.74 -8.78
CA GLN A 149 -11.97 -15.66 -9.88
C GLN A 149 -10.90 -14.58 -9.65
N TYR A 150 -11.33 -13.39 -9.23
CA TYR A 150 -10.42 -12.28 -8.87
C TYR A 150 -9.45 -12.70 -7.77
N LEU A 151 -9.97 -13.26 -6.67
CA LEU A 151 -9.14 -13.75 -5.57
C LEU A 151 -8.17 -14.85 -5.98
N LYS A 152 -8.59 -15.78 -6.85
CA LYS A 152 -7.72 -16.83 -7.40
C LYS A 152 -6.62 -16.24 -8.28
N LYS A 153 -6.93 -15.23 -9.10
CA LYS A 153 -5.93 -14.52 -9.91
C LYS A 153 -4.81 -13.95 -9.02
N ILE A 154 -5.17 -13.15 -8.00
CA ILE A 154 -4.20 -12.57 -7.06
C ILE A 154 -3.40 -13.67 -6.35
N ARG A 155 -4.07 -14.74 -5.85
CA ARG A 155 -3.40 -15.82 -5.12
C ARG A 155 -2.41 -16.60 -5.98
N ASN A 156 -2.63 -16.66 -7.28
CA ASN A 156 -1.77 -17.37 -8.24
C ASN A 156 -0.65 -16.48 -8.79
N ASP A 157 -0.65 -15.20 -8.49
CA ASP A 157 0.43 -14.30 -8.88
C ASP A 157 1.78 -14.74 -8.28
N ALA A 158 2.85 -14.59 -9.05
CA ALA A 158 4.19 -15.04 -8.68
C ALA A 158 4.70 -14.33 -7.43
N GLU A 159 4.46 -13.01 -7.35
CA GLU A 159 4.91 -12.19 -6.21
C GLU A 159 4.18 -12.60 -4.92
N VAL A 160 2.87 -12.83 -4.98
CA VAL A 160 2.11 -13.33 -3.81
C VAL A 160 2.60 -14.71 -3.40
N LYS A 161 2.80 -15.63 -4.34
CA LYS A 161 3.29 -16.99 -4.04
C LYS A 161 4.63 -16.97 -3.33
N LYS A 162 5.56 -16.11 -3.76
CA LYS A 162 6.90 -15.96 -3.18
C LYS A 162 6.84 -15.67 -1.67
N TYR A 163 5.89 -14.81 -1.24
CA TYR A 163 5.82 -14.35 0.15
C TYR A 163 4.86 -15.14 1.05
N VAL A 164 4.13 -16.12 0.53
CA VAL A 164 3.25 -16.98 1.35
C VAL A 164 3.98 -17.67 2.51
N PRO A 165 5.18 -18.28 2.34
CA PRO A 165 5.88 -18.93 3.44
C PRO A 165 6.22 -17.97 4.60
N ASN A 166 6.43 -16.71 4.30
CA ASN A 166 6.82 -15.69 5.28
C ASN A 166 5.63 -14.99 5.95
N PHE A 167 4.39 -15.29 5.55
CA PHE A 167 3.20 -14.58 6.02
C PHE A 167 3.08 -14.55 7.56
N LYS A 168 3.38 -15.64 8.25
CA LYS A 168 3.31 -15.68 9.73
C LYS A 168 4.27 -14.70 10.41
N LYS A 169 5.41 -14.40 9.79
CA LYS A 169 6.42 -13.49 10.36
C LYS A 169 5.95 -12.03 10.43
N ILE A 170 4.97 -11.66 9.61
CA ILE A 170 4.54 -10.25 9.46
C ILE A 170 3.24 -9.92 10.20
N TYR A 171 2.61 -10.86 10.89
CA TYR A 171 1.30 -10.67 11.55
C TYR A 171 1.23 -9.43 12.44
N LYS A 172 2.33 -9.14 13.16
CA LYS A 172 2.40 -8.02 14.10
C LYS A 172 2.22 -6.65 13.42
N ASN A 173 2.57 -6.55 12.14
CA ASN A 173 2.54 -5.31 11.36
C ASN A 173 1.26 -5.15 10.54
N LEU A 174 0.37 -6.14 10.59
CA LEU A 174 -0.91 -6.09 9.89
C LEU A 174 -2.06 -5.83 10.85
N LYS A 175 -3.07 -5.08 10.40
CA LYS A 175 -4.33 -4.92 11.14
C LYS A 175 -4.96 -6.29 11.38
N ARG A 176 -5.48 -6.55 12.58
CA ARG A 176 -6.10 -7.85 12.96
C ARG A 176 -7.13 -8.35 11.93
N GLN A 177 -7.98 -7.46 11.44
CA GLN A 177 -8.95 -7.77 10.39
C GLN A 177 -8.29 -8.27 9.10
N TYR A 178 -7.12 -7.71 8.70
CA TYR A 178 -6.38 -8.16 7.53
C TYR A 178 -5.77 -9.54 7.74
N VAL A 179 -5.28 -9.83 8.94
CA VAL A 179 -4.74 -11.16 9.26
C VAL A 179 -5.79 -12.25 9.05
N VAL A 180 -7.03 -12.02 9.51
CA VAL A 180 -8.15 -12.96 9.31
C VAL A 180 -8.45 -13.16 7.82
N LEU A 181 -8.65 -12.07 7.06
CA LEU A 181 -8.94 -12.14 5.62
C LEU A 181 -7.82 -12.84 4.84
N LEU A 182 -6.57 -12.46 5.11
CA LEU A 182 -5.41 -13.03 4.44
C LEU A 182 -5.18 -14.50 4.80
N THR A 183 -5.45 -14.90 6.04
CA THR A 183 -5.37 -16.32 6.44
C THR A 183 -6.36 -17.17 5.63
N LEU A 184 -7.59 -16.73 5.48
CA LEU A 184 -8.59 -17.42 4.65
C LEU A 184 -8.19 -17.43 3.17
N PHE A 185 -7.67 -16.32 2.68
CA PHE A 185 -7.19 -16.18 1.31
C PHE A 185 -6.02 -17.14 1.00
N ILE A 186 -5.02 -17.19 1.87
CA ILE A 186 -3.87 -18.09 1.74
C ILE A 186 -4.31 -19.55 1.78
N LYS A 187 -5.23 -19.90 2.68
CA LYS A 187 -5.84 -21.24 2.79
C LYS A 187 -6.85 -21.56 1.68
N ARG A 188 -7.02 -20.67 0.69
CA ARG A 188 -7.95 -20.83 -0.44
C ARG A 188 -9.42 -21.01 -0.02
N LYS A 189 -9.82 -20.53 1.15
CA LYS A 189 -11.20 -20.60 1.66
C LYS A 189 -12.05 -19.46 1.08
N TYR A 190 -12.05 -19.32 -0.26
CA TYR A 190 -12.65 -18.19 -0.97
C TYR A 190 -14.15 -18.01 -0.73
N ARG A 191 -14.91 -19.12 -0.57
CA ARG A 191 -16.36 -19.04 -0.27
C ARG A 191 -16.61 -18.39 1.09
N VAL A 192 -15.85 -18.79 2.11
CA VAL A 192 -15.94 -18.20 3.46
C VAL A 192 -15.55 -16.73 3.43
N LEU A 193 -14.45 -16.43 2.74
CA LEU A 193 -13.96 -15.05 2.57
C LEU A 193 -15.02 -14.17 1.90
N TRP A 194 -15.67 -14.64 0.83
CA TRP A 194 -16.75 -13.93 0.15
C TRP A 194 -17.94 -13.66 1.09
N ILE A 195 -18.39 -14.65 1.88
CA ILE A 195 -19.47 -14.48 2.86
C ILE A 195 -19.12 -13.41 3.89
N LEU A 196 -17.90 -13.43 4.43
CA LEU A 196 -17.45 -12.42 5.38
C LEU A 196 -17.47 -11.01 4.79
N LEU A 197 -17.05 -10.86 3.53
CA LEU A 197 -17.09 -9.58 2.83
C LEU A 197 -18.53 -9.08 2.64
N LEU A 198 -19.49 -9.97 2.35
CA LEU A 198 -20.91 -9.62 2.23
C LEU A 198 -21.49 -9.15 3.56
N ILE A 199 -21.22 -9.87 4.67
CA ILE A 199 -21.69 -9.49 6.01
C ILE A 199 -21.16 -8.09 6.34
N ARG A 200 -19.88 -7.86 6.13
CA ARG A 200 -19.25 -6.57 6.39
C ARG A 200 -19.86 -5.44 5.56
N ASN A 201 -20.19 -5.68 4.30
CA ASN A 201 -20.85 -4.69 3.43
C ASN A 201 -22.26 -4.30 3.91
N LYS A 202 -22.96 -5.22 4.60
CA LYS A 202 -24.28 -4.93 5.18
C LYS A 202 -24.21 -4.12 6.49
N ILE A 203 -23.13 -4.26 7.26
CA ILE A 203 -22.96 -3.58 8.54
C ILE A 203 -22.48 -2.12 8.34
N GLU A 204 -21.74 -1.85 7.28
CA GLU A 204 -21.17 -0.52 6.99
C GLU A 204 -22.12 0.38 6.14
N LYS A 205 -23.28 -0.14 5.70
CA LYS A 205 -24.37 0.63 5.11
C LYS A 205 -25.36 1.08 6.19
#